data_d0f61b9301c7c96dc54b96a05289afdb
#
_entry.id   d0f61b9301c7c96dc54b96a05289afdb
#
_cell.length_a   1.000
_cell.length_b   1.000
_cell.length_c   1.000
_cell.angle_alpha   90.00
_cell.angle_beta   90.00
_cell.angle_gamma   90.00
#
_symmetry.space_group_name_H-M   'P 1'
#
loop_
_entity.id
_entity.type
_entity.pdbx_description
1 polymer ?
#
loop_
_entity_poly.entity_id
_entity_poly.type
_entity_poly.pdbx_seq_one_letter_code
_entity_poly.pdbx_strand_id
1 'polypeptide(L)'
;LPFLEIDDYPALELRGIMLDIGRNKIPSMETMYSLLDMLSSMRINHVQFYMEGYCYQYKKYSYLFSSDTPVTGEEFRALDAYAKSRFIDLVPNQNVLGHMEQWLATPQFNPLAECEDGFIFENLFWRPPMTLDANAPESLAFVTEILDELLENFTSPLLNVNMDEPFELGQGKNKETVQKSGKAALYLDYARKINDYCKSKNRRMMMWGDQVLENPDSVEALPKDIILLDWIYEGDAHFETHARLMQRTGLDYCLCPGTSSWGSITGRTDNMRKNIIDAADCAIRYGGKGIITTDWGDLGHWQYISCSYPAFSLTGLYGWSGSGADEGS
;
A
#
# COMPACT_ATOMS: atom_id res chain seq x y z
N LEU A 1 -14.50 45.25 2.08
CA LEU A 1 -14.78 43.80 1.95
C LEU A 1 -15.95 43.50 2.87
N PRO A 2 -16.92 42.64 2.45
CA PRO A 2 -17.97 42.17 3.36
C PRO A 2 -17.34 41.37 4.50
N PHE A 3 -18.00 41.39 5.65
CA PHE A 3 -17.65 40.44 6.70
C PHE A 3 -17.95 39.04 6.19
N LEU A 4 -16.98 38.16 6.21
CA LEU A 4 -17.06 36.78 5.71
C LEU A 4 -16.67 35.85 6.85
N GLU A 5 -17.51 34.89 7.15
CA GLU A 5 -17.23 33.73 7.99
C GLU A 5 -17.01 32.53 7.08
N ILE A 6 -15.89 31.86 7.20
CA ILE A 6 -15.55 30.67 6.42
C ILE A 6 -15.35 29.52 7.41
N ASP A 7 -16.17 28.49 7.28
CA ASP A 7 -16.03 27.22 7.99
C ASP A 7 -15.80 26.12 6.94
N ASP A 8 -14.53 25.74 6.75
CA ASP A 8 -14.10 24.78 5.73
C ASP A 8 -13.10 23.79 6.34
N TYR A 9 -13.47 22.50 6.34
CA TYR A 9 -12.68 21.40 6.86
C TYR A 9 -12.88 20.13 6.01
N PRO A 10 -11.88 19.22 6.00
CA PRO A 10 -11.97 18.01 5.19
C PRO A 10 -13.02 17.04 5.73
N ALA A 11 -13.78 16.40 4.83
CA ALA A 11 -14.70 15.32 5.16
C ALA A 11 -13.98 14.04 5.61
N LEU A 12 -12.77 13.79 5.09
CA LEU A 12 -11.91 12.67 5.45
C LEU A 12 -10.57 13.17 6.01
N GLU A 13 -10.13 12.59 7.11
CA GLU A 13 -8.86 12.90 7.76
C GLU A 13 -7.68 12.63 6.82
N LEU A 14 -7.69 11.47 6.13
CA LEU A 14 -6.64 11.02 5.24
C LEU A 14 -7.11 11.04 3.78
N ARG A 15 -6.37 11.75 2.94
CA ARG A 15 -6.57 11.83 1.49
C ARG A 15 -5.26 11.48 0.84
N GLY A 16 -5.16 10.21 0.42
CA GLY A 16 -3.90 9.60 0.05
C GLY A 16 -3.77 9.25 -1.42
N ILE A 17 -2.53 9.25 -1.89
CA ILE A 17 -2.12 8.66 -3.16
C ILE A 17 -1.01 7.67 -2.90
N MET A 18 -1.10 6.51 -3.52
CA MET A 18 -0.01 5.54 -3.57
C MET A 18 0.43 5.35 -5.02
N LEU A 19 1.72 5.57 -5.26
CA LEU A 19 2.35 5.43 -6.58
C LEU A 19 3.25 4.18 -6.56
N ASP A 20 3.01 3.29 -7.50
CA ASP A 20 3.85 2.13 -7.70
C ASP A 20 5.16 2.54 -8.40
N ILE A 21 6.27 2.38 -7.70
CA ILE A 21 7.62 2.55 -8.25
C ILE A 21 8.37 1.21 -8.37
N GLY A 22 7.69 0.13 -8.00
CA GLY A 22 8.24 -1.24 -7.96
C GLY A 22 8.30 -1.93 -9.32
N ARG A 23 7.49 -1.48 -10.27
CA ARG A 23 7.35 -2.17 -11.56
C ARG A 23 8.06 -1.43 -12.69
N ASN A 24 9.40 -1.30 -12.56
CA ASN A 24 10.33 -0.79 -13.57
C ASN A 24 10.15 0.68 -13.97
N LYS A 25 9.57 1.52 -13.11
CA LYS A 25 9.42 2.95 -13.39
C LYS A 25 9.54 3.80 -12.13
N ILE A 26 10.78 4.06 -11.74
CA ILE A 26 11.09 5.00 -10.67
C ILE A 26 11.14 6.41 -11.27
N PRO A 27 10.30 7.36 -10.82
CA PRO A 27 10.35 8.73 -11.29
C PRO A 27 11.67 9.41 -10.89
N SER A 28 12.11 10.39 -11.68
CA SER A 28 13.24 11.24 -11.28
C SER A 28 12.86 12.10 -10.06
N MET A 29 13.85 12.54 -9.29
CA MET A 29 13.64 13.43 -8.15
C MET A 29 12.88 14.70 -8.52
N GLU A 30 13.17 15.30 -9.69
CA GLU A 30 12.43 16.44 -10.22
C GLU A 30 10.94 16.14 -10.40
N THR A 31 10.63 14.96 -10.95
CA THR A 31 9.25 14.50 -11.11
C THR A 31 8.58 14.28 -9.77
N MET A 32 9.27 13.67 -8.80
CA MET A 32 8.72 13.41 -7.46
C MET A 32 8.41 14.74 -6.72
N TYR A 33 9.30 15.72 -6.79
CA TYR A 33 9.03 17.06 -6.23
C TYR A 33 7.83 17.74 -6.89
N SER A 34 7.77 17.71 -8.23
CA SER A 34 6.65 18.29 -8.99
C SER A 34 5.32 17.61 -8.66
N LEU A 35 5.34 16.28 -8.47
CA LEU A 35 4.17 15.52 -8.03
C LEU A 35 3.72 15.95 -6.62
N LEU A 36 4.65 16.07 -5.66
CA LEU A 36 4.31 16.52 -4.31
C LEU A 36 3.70 17.92 -4.30
N ASP A 37 4.22 18.85 -5.12
CA ASP A 37 3.63 20.19 -5.27
C ASP A 37 2.20 20.12 -5.83
N MET A 38 2.00 19.35 -6.88
CA MET A 38 0.69 19.16 -7.50
C MET A 38 -0.29 18.50 -6.52
N LEU A 39 0.11 17.42 -5.85
CA LEU A 39 -0.72 16.69 -4.89
C LEU A 39 -1.11 17.58 -3.69
N SER A 40 -0.18 18.41 -3.20
CA SER A 40 -0.47 19.40 -2.16
C SER A 40 -1.54 20.39 -2.63
N SER A 41 -1.44 20.90 -3.87
CA SER A 41 -2.45 21.80 -4.43
C SER A 41 -3.84 21.16 -4.56
N MET A 42 -3.89 19.83 -4.70
CA MET A 42 -5.12 19.02 -4.72
C MET A 42 -5.59 18.63 -3.30
N ARG A 43 -5.01 19.20 -2.24
CA ARG A 43 -5.35 18.90 -0.84
C ARG A 43 -5.08 17.44 -0.40
N ILE A 44 -4.19 16.76 -1.09
CA ILE A 44 -3.66 15.46 -0.68
C ILE A 44 -2.71 15.68 0.49
N ASN A 45 -2.83 14.85 1.53
CA ASN A 45 -2.01 14.95 2.74
C ASN A 45 -1.27 13.66 3.09
N HIS A 46 -1.35 12.63 2.27
CA HIS A 46 -0.71 11.34 2.47
C HIS A 46 -0.21 10.81 1.13
N VAL A 47 1.06 10.44 1.06
CA VAL A 47 1.66 9.85 -0.14
C VAL A 47 2.48 8.63 0.25
N GLN A 48 2.36 7.58 -0.55
CA GLN A 48 3.19 6.39 -0.47
C GLN A 48 3.84 6.12 -1.83
N PHE A 49 5.10 5.73 -1.81
CA PHE A 49 5.74 5.07 -2.95
C PHE A 49 5.74 3.56 -2.67
N TYR A 50 4.90 2.82 -3.40
CA TYR A 50 4.87 1.36 -3.27
C TYR A 50 6.16 0.77 -3.82
N MET A 51 6.78 -0.06 -3.00
CA MET A 51 8.06 -0.68 -3.31
C MET A 51 7.98 -2.20 -3.18
N GLU A 52 8.31 -2.87 -4.25
CA GLU A 52 8.67 -4.28 -4.27
C GLU A 52 10.07 -4.40 -4.88
N GLY A 53 10.82 -5.44 -4.48
CA GLY A 53 12.17 -5.66 -5.01
C GLY A 53 13.15 -4.54 -4.66
N TYR A 54 13.80 -3.99 -5.69
CA TYR A 54 15.00 -3.16 -5.55
C TYR A 54 14.75 -1.67 -5.80
N CYS A 55 13.64 -1.14 -5.34
CA CYS A 55 13.30 0.29 -5.54
C CYS A 55 14.05 1.22 -4.58
N TYR A 56 14.46 0.72 -3.42
CA TYR A 56 15.29 1.43 -2.44
C TYR A 56 16.69 0.82 -2.38
N GLN A 57 17.70 1.68 -2.26
CA GLN A 57 19.11 1.28 -2.19
C GLN A 57 19.48 0.82 -0.78
N TYR A 58 19.17 -0.42 -0.42
CA TYR A 58 19.65 -1.03 0.81
C TYR A 58 21.17 -1.18 0.79
N LYS A 59 21.88 -0.49 1.68
CA LYS A 59 23.36 -0.44 1.68
C LYS A 59 23.98 -1.82 1.78
N LYS A 60 23.48 -2.65 2.67
CA LYS A 60 23.95 -4.03 2.89
C LYS A 60 23.82 -4.90 1.64
N TYR A 61 22.82 -4.63 0.82
CA TYR A 61 22.48 -5.42 -0.36
C TYR A 61 22.75 -4.67 -1.68
N SER A 62 23.55 -3.60 -1.64
CA SER A 62 23.84 -2.75 -2.80
C SER A 62 24.43 -3.48 -4.01
N TYR A 63 25.08 -4.62 -3.79
CA TYR A 63 25.60 -5.48 -4.85
C TYR A 63 24.50 -6.11 -5.73
N LEU A 64 23.26 -6.18 -5.25
CA LEU A 64 22.10 -6.68 -6.01
C LEU A 64 21.55 -5.62 -6.99
N PHE A 65 21.86 -4.36 -6.78
CA PHE A 65 21.29 -3.22 -7.53
C PHE A 65 22.24 -2.66 -8.61
N SER A 66 23.27 -3.39 -8.99
CA SER A 66 24.36 -2.88 -9.85
C SER A 66 23.90 -2.42 -11.25
N SER A 67 22.74 -2.87 -11.71
CA SER A 67 22.12 -2.47 -12.99
C SER A 67 20.91 -1.56 -12.85
N ASP A 68 20.46 -1.27 -11.62
CA ASP A 68 19.26 -0.51 -11.33
C ASP A 68 19.61 0.88 -10.79
N THR A 69 18.63 1.78 -10.78
CA THR A 69 18.75 3.13 -10.22
C THR A 69 17.77 3.32 -9.08
N PRO A 70 17.92 2.57 -7.96
CA PRO A 70 17.02 2.67 -6.84
C PRO A 70 17.12 4.05 -6.17
N VAL A 71 16.05 4.45 -5.49
CA VAL A 71 16.04 5.66 -4.67
C VAL A 71 16.98 5.48 -3.47
N THR A 72 17.85 6.41 -3.25
CA THR A 72 18.80 6.38 -2.13
C THR A 72 18.16 6.85 -0.82
N GLY A 73 18.76 6.51 0.32
CA GLY A 73 18.30 7.02 1.61
C GLY A 73 18.42 8.55 1.73
N GLU A 74 19.40 9.17 1.06
CA GLU A 74 19.52 10.64 1.02
C GLU A 74 18.36 11.28 0.24
N GLU A 75 18.00 10.70 -0.89
CA GLU A 75 16.87 11.14 -1.71
C GLU A 75 15.54 10.99 -0.97
N PHE A 76 15.30 9.86 -0.28
CA PHE A 76 14.09 9.70 0.54
C PHE A 76 14.03 10.70 1.69
N ARG A 77 15.14 10.97 2.39
CA ARG A 77 15.17 12.02 3.43
C ARG A 77 14.84 13.40 2.86
N ALA A 78 15.35 13.71 1.67
CA ALA A 78 15.05 14.97 0.99
C ALA A 78 13.57 15.05 0.59
N LEU A 79 12.99 13.95 0.09
CA LEU A 79 11.57 13.86 -0.25
C LEU A 79 10.67 13.95 0.98
N ASP A 80 11.02 13.28 2.09
CA ASP A 80 10.27 13.36 3.36
C ASP A 80 10.22 14.79 3.90
N ALA A 81 11.37 15.47 3.93
CA ALA A 81 11.45 16.87 4.36
C ALA A 81 10.65 17.80 3.43
N TYR A 82 10.69 17.54 2.13
CA TYR A 82 9.95 18.32 1.14
C TYR A 82 8.44 18.09 1.26
N ALA A 83 7.99 16.86 1.32
CA ALA A 83 6.59 16.49 1.51
C ALA A 83 6.01 17.15 2.78
N LYS A 84 6.75 17.08 3.89
CA LYS A 84 6.37 17.72 5.14
C LYS A 84 6.21 19.24 5.01
N SER A 85 7.05 19.90 4.21
CA SER A 85 6.92 21.34 3.92
C SER A 85 5.66 21.67 3.08
N ARG A 86 5.03 20.65 2.49
CA ARG A 86 3.79 20.71 1.70
C ARG A 86 2.57 20.14 2.46
N PHE A 87 2.71 19.90 3.77
CA PHE A 87 1.68 19.29 4.62
C PHE A 87 1.27 17.89 4.15
N ILE A 88 2.19 17.16 3.54
CA ILE A 88 2.03 15.77 3.11
C ILE A 88 2.86 14.89 4.05
N ASP A 89 2.24 13.83 4.58
CA ASP A 89 2.92 12.74 5.25
C ASP A 89 3.42 11.75 4.19
N LEU A 90 4.74 11.65 4.01
CA LEU A 90 5.35 10.64 3.15
C LEU A 90 5.55 9.36 3.95
N VAL A 91 4.70 8.38 3.70
CA VAL A 91 4.65 7.14 4.49
C VAL A 91 5.55 6.08 3.86
N PRO A 92 6.50 5.51 4.61
CA PRO A 92 7.30 4.39 4.13
C PRO A 92 6.41 3.19 3.79
N ASN A 93 6.74 2.52 2.70
CA ASN A 93 5.99 1.39 2.16
C ASN A 93 6.97 0.32 1.71
N GLN A 94 6.83 -0.91 2.19
CA GLN A 94 7.69 -2.04 1.84
C GLN A 94 6.95 -3.36 2.01
N ASN A 95 6.99 -4.22 1.00
CA ASN A 95 6.49 -5.58 1.13
C ASN A 95 7.32 -6.39 2.12
N VAL A 96 6.63 -7.16 2.97
CA VAL A 96 7.27 -7.98 4.01
C VAL A 96 6.83 -9.45 4.01
N LEU A 97 5.96 -9.86 3.08
CA LEU A 97 5.45 -11.23 2.98
C LEU A 97 5.29 -11.70 1.54
N GLY A 98 4.27 -11.22 0.80
CA GLY A 98 4.10 -11.40 -0.64
C GLY A 98 4.95 -10.41 -1.45
N HIS A 99 4.96 -10.55 -2.77
CA HIS A 99 5.70 -9.67 -3.70
C HIS A 99 7.22 -9.55 -3.41
N MET A 100 7.82 -10.67 -2.99
CA MET A 100 9.26 -10.76 -2.70
C MET A 100 10.05 -11.46 -3.82
N GLU A 101 9.49 -11.55 -5.03
CA GLU A 101 10.06 -12.33 -6.16
C GLU A 101 11.50 -11.95 -6.46
N GLN A 102 11.83 -10.67 -6.51
CA GLN A 102 13.18 -10.22 -6.85
C GLN A 102 14.21 -10.66 -5.80
N TRP A 103 13.84 -10.63 -4.53
CA TRP A 103 14.68 -11.12 -3.44
C TRP A 103 14.82 -12.63 -3.50
N LEU A 104 13.70 -13.34 -3.59
CA LEU A 104 13.64 -14.79 -3.58
C LEU A 104 14.21 -15.45 -4.84
N ALA A 105 14.36 -14.71 -5.94
CA ALA A 105 15.07 -15.16 -7.14
C ALA A 105 16.57 -15.31 -6.94
N THR A 106 17.14 -14.75 -5.86
CA THR A 106 18.57 -14.85 -5.58
C THR A 106 18.89 -16.09 -4.73
N PRO A 107 20.02 -16.77 -4.96
CA PRO A 107 20.42 -17.94 -4.17
C PRO A 107 20.55 -17.65 -2.66
N GLN A 108 20.82 -16.41 -2.29
CA GLN A 108 20.97 -16.00 -0.90
C GLN A 108 19.64 -15.98 -0.16
N PHE A 109 18.57 -15.52 -0.79
CA PHE A 109 17.25 -15.34 -0.16
C PHE A 109 16.25 -16.43 -0.55
N ASN A 110 16.49 -17.20 -1.60
CA ASN A 110 15.62 -18.30 -2.00
C ASN A 110 15.28 -19.25 -0.83
N PRO A 111 16.22 -19.58 0.11
CA PRO A 111 15.89 -20.39 1.27
C PRO A 111 14.86 -19.79 2.22
N LEU A 112 14.52 -18.50 2.10
CA LEU A 112 13.47 -17.85 2.88
C LEU A 112 12.08 -17.99 2.24
N ALA A 113 11.99 -18.55 1.01
CA ALA A 113 10.73 -18.73 0.33
C ALA A 113 9.85 -19.80 0.98
N GLU A 114 8.54 -19.60 0.96
CA GLU A 114 7.54 -20.62 1.28
C GLU A 114 7.67 -21.84 0.35
N CYS A 115 7.86 -21.57 -0.96
CA CYS A 115 8.06 -22.58 -2.01
C CYS A 115 9.32 -22.26 -2.80
N GLU A 116 10.48 -22.86 -2.44
CA GLU A 116 11.79 -22.55 -3.05
C GLU A 116 11.83 -22.81 -4.57
N ASP A 117 11.09 -23.83 -5.04
CA ASP A 117 11.02 -24.21 -6.46
C ASP A 117 9.87 -23.51 -7.22
N GLY A 118 9.21 -22.54 -6.58
CA GLY A 118 8.00 -21.92 -7.11
C GLY A 118 6.73 -22.75 -6.87
N PHE A 119 5.63 -22.33 -7.47
CA PHE A 119 4.32 -22.93 -7.23
C PHE A 119 3.43 -22.89 -8.49
N ILE A 120 2.32 -23.63 -8.45
CA ILE A 120 1.30 -23.56 -9.50
C ILE A 120 0.21 -22.59 -9.07
N PHE A 121 0.14 -21.47 -9.76
CA PHE A 121 -0.87 -20.43 -9.52
C PHE A 121 -2.19 -20.85 -10.16
N GLU A 122 -3.27 -20.78 -9.36
CA GLU A 122 -4.66 -21.13 -9.77
C GLU A 122 -4.81 -22.51 -10.47
N ASN A 123 -3.89 -23.44 -10.24
CA ASN A 123 -3.79 -24.72 -10.95
C ASN A 123 -3.61 -24.58 -12.48
N LEU A 124 -3.12 -23.44 -12.97
CA LEU A 124 -3.01 -23.12 -14.39
C LEU A 124 -1.56 -23.03 -14.87
N PHE A 125 -0.72 -22.27 -14.17
CA PHE A 125 0.65 -22.02 -14.63
C PHE A 125 1.62 -21.89 -13.47
N TRP A 126 2.89 -22.22 -13.76
CA TRP A 126 3.97 -22.09 -12.80
C TRP A 126 4.35 -20.61 -12.59
N ARG A 127 4.59 -20.25 -11.33
CA ARG A 127 5.18 -18.97 -10.92
C ARG A 127 6.42 -19.18 -10.06
N PRO A 128 7.41 -18.27 -10.12
CA PRO A 128 8.55 -18.29 -9.22
C PRO A 128 8.12 -18.04 -7.77
N PRO A 129 9.01 -18.32 -6.78
CA PRO A 129 8.76 -17.96 -5.39
C PRO A 129 8.45 -16.47 -5.25
N MET A 130 7.40 -16.14 -4.49
CA MET A 130 7.03 -14.75 -4.24
C MET A 130 6.67 -14.45 -2.78
N THR A 131 6.46 -15.49 -1.95
CA THR A 131 6.07 -15.34 -0.55
C THR A 131 7.16 -15.87 0.37
N LEU A 132 7.46 -15.12 1.43
CA LEU A 132 8.36 -15.56 2.49
C LEU A 132 7.74 -16.67 3.33
N ASP A 133 8.58 -17.55 3.88
CA ASP A 133 8.19 -18.49 4.92
C ASP A 133 7.81 -17.71 6.19
N ALA A 134 6.51 -17.61 6.47
CA ALA A 134 5.96 -16.84 7.58
C ALA A 134 6.29 -17.41 8.97
N ASN A 135 6.71 -18.67 9.05
CA ASN A 135 7.13 -19.30 10.30
C ASN A 135 8.63 -19.19 10.57
N ALA A 136 9.45 -18.96 9.54
CA ALA A 136 10.88 -18.91 9.69
C ALA A 136 11.32 -17.64 10.46
N PRO A 137 12.07 -17.77 11.56
CA PRO A 137 12.65 -16.63 12.25
C PRO A 137 13.58 -15.81 11.35
N GLU A 138 14.23 -16.46 10.39
CA GLU A 138 15.12 -15.84 9.40
C GLU A 138 14.36 -14.91 8.46
N SER A 139 13.14 -15.24 8.06
CA SER A 139 12.27 -14.36 7.27
C SER A 139 11.94 -13.08 8.03
N LEU A 140 11.55 -13.22 9.30
CA LEU A 140 11.28 -12.06 10.16
C LEU A 140 12.54 -11.22 10.39
N ALA A 141 13.69 -11.86 10.63
CA ALA A 141 14.96 -11.15 10.79
C ALA A 141 15.35 -10.37 9.54
N PHE A 142 15.18 -10.96 8.35
CA PHE A 142 15.44 -10.30 7.08
C PHE A 142 14.54 -9.06 6.87
N VAL A 143 13.22 -9.19 7.02
CA VAL A 143 12.32 -8.05 6.79
C VAL A 143 12.52 -6.95 7.83
N THR A 144 12.79 -7.28 9.09
CA THR A 144 13.07 -6.27 10.13
C THR A 144 14.38 -5.53 9.86
N GLU A 145 15.38 -6.20 9.29
CA GLU A 145 16.64 -5.58 8.90
C GLU A 145 16.44 -4.57 7.76
N ILE A 146 15.73 -4.93 6.69
CA ILE A 146 15.46 -3.98 5.59
C ILE A 146 14.58 -2.83 6.04
N LEU A 147 13.60 -3.08 6.90
CA LEU A 147 12.76 -2.02 7.46
C LEU A 147 13.55 -1.08 8.37
N ASP A 148 14.51 -1.57 9.15
CA ASP A 148 15.35 -0.73 10.01
C ASP A 148 16.11 0.31 9.18
N GLU A 149 16.71 -0.10 8.08
CA GLU A 149 17.44 0.82 7.20
C GLU A 149 16.49 1.79 6.46
N LEU A 150 15.33 1.31 6.00
CA LEU A 150 14.34 2.14 5.33
C LEU A 150 13.80 3.25 6.24
N LEU A 151 13.43 2.90 7.46
CA LEU A 151 12.77 3.79 8.42
C LEU A 151 13.64 4.94 8.90
N GLU A 152 14.97 4.86 8.79
CA GLU A 152 15.89 5.97 9.08
C GLU A 152 15.64 7.20 8.19
N ASN A 153 14.93 7.04 7.08
CA ASN A 153 14.76 8.07 6.06
C ASN A 153 13.39 8.75 6.11
N PHE A 154 12.51 8.37 7.03
CA PHE A 154 11.13 8.84 7.10
C PHE A 154 10.74 9.32 8.49
N THR A 155 10.00 10.42 8.54
CA THR A 155 9.47 10.98 9.80
C THR A 155 8.02 10.57 10.08
N SER A 156 7.31 9.96 9.13
CA SER A 156 5.92 9.51 9.29
C SER A 156 5.76 8.59 10.50
N PRO A 157 4.70 8.74 11.30
CA PRO A 157 4.37 7.78 12.36
C PRO A 157 3.76 6.49 11.83
N LEU A 158 3.53 6.38 10.53
CA LEU A 158 2.93 5.23 9.86
C LEU A 158 4.00 4.41 9.12
N LEU A 159 3.70 3.13 8.87
CA LEU A 159 4.45 2.24 8.01
C LEU A 159 3.48 1.30 7.30
N ASN A 160 3.45 1.31 5.97
CA ASN A 160 2.72 0.32 5.20
C ASN A 160 3.64 -0.88 4.91
N VAL A 161 3.26 -2.03 5.43
CA VAL A 161 3.98 -3.29 5.27
C VAL A 161 3.38 -4.19 4.18
N ASN A 162 2.35 -3.69 3.50
CA ASN A 162 1.62 -4.39 2.43
C ASN A 162 1.02 -5.73 2.90
N MET A 163 1.70 -6.86 2.73
CA MET A 163 1.26 -8.21 3.12
C MET A 163 0.12 -8.78 2.26
N ASP A 164 -0.12 -8.21 1.09
CA ASP A 164 -1.10 -8.66 0.10
C ASP A 164 -0.62 -9.89 -0.66
N GLU A 165 -1.57 -10.61 -1.22
CA GLU A 165 -1.40 -11.67 -2.20
C GLU A 165 -0.29 -12.71 -1.93
N PRO A 166 -0.12 -13.22 -0.70
CA PRO A 166 0.80 -14.32 -0.44
C PRO A 166 0.20 -15.64 -0.98
N PHE A 167 0.18 -15.76 -2.31
CA PHE A 167 -0.59 -16.79 -3.02
C PHE A 167 -0.22 -18.22 -2.61
N GLU A 168 1.09 -18.50 -2.51
CA GLU A 168 1.58 -19.82 -2.16
C GLU A 168 1.69 -20.09 -0.65
N LEU A 169 1.28 -19.16 0.21
CA LEU A 169 1.33 -19.32 1.66
C LEU A 169 0.61 -20.61 2.12
N GLY A 170 1.36 -21.53 2.73
CA GLY A 170 0.90 -22.82 3.18
C GLY A 170 0.90 -23.92 2.12
N GLN A 171 1.48 -23.69 0.93
CA GLN A 171 1.61 -24.72 -0.09
C GLN A 171 2.95 -25.47 -0.03
N GLY A 172 3.97 -24.88 0.58
CA GLY A 172 5.32 -25.40 0.71
C GLY A 172 5.71 -25.78 2.14
N LYS A 173 6.63 -25.03 2.72
CA LYS A 173 7.20 -25.29 4.06
C LYS A 173 6.15 -25.29 5.15
N ASN A 174 5.13 -24.46 5.03
CA ASN A 174 4.07 -24.33 6.03
C ASN A 174 2.84 -25.21 5.75
N LYS A 175 2.90 -26.15 4.82
CA LYS A 175 1.78 -27.01 4.45
C LYS A 175 1.17 -27.76 5.64
N GLU A 176 2.01 -28.38 6.48
CA GLU A 176 1.54 -29.10 7.67
C GLU A 176 0.94 -28.16 8.72
N THR A 177 1.53 -26.96 8.90
CA THR A 177 1.03 -25.92 9.80
C THR A 177 -0.36 -25.49 9.39
N VAL A 178 -0.55 -25.20 8.10
CA VAL A 178 -1.84 -24.80 7.56
C VAL A 178 -2.89 -25.91 7.62
N GLN A 179 -2.50 -27.17 7.43
CA GLN A 179 -3.40 -28.30 7.63
C GLN A 179 -3.91 -28.45 9.08
N LYS A 180 -3.09 -28.05 10.07
CA LYS A 180 -3.44 -28.14 11.49
C LYS A 180 -4.23 -26.93 11.99
N SER A 181 -3.85 -25.72 11.60
CA SER A 181 -4.37 -24.48 12.19
C SER A 181 -5.07 -23.54 11.19
N GLY A 182 -5.00 -23.82 9.89
CA GLY A 182 -5.53 -22.97 8.83
C GLY A 182 -4.57 -21.88 8.36
N LYS A 183 -4.74 -21.46 7.11
CA LYS A 183 -3.93 -20.39 6.47
C LYS A 183 -4.09 -19.05 7.20
N ALA A 184 -5.31 -18.72 7.61
CA ALA A 184 -5.61 -17.48 8.34
C ALA A 184 -4.85 -17.37 9.66
N ALA A 185 -4.73 -18.47 10.42
CA ALA A 185 -4.00 -18.46 11.69
C ALA A 185 -2.51 -18.18 11.47
N LEU A 186 -1.89 -18.78 10.47
CA LEU A 186 -0.50 -18.53 10.10
C LEU A 186 -0.28 -17.07 9.68
N TYR A 187 -1.14 -16.54 8.82
CA TYR A 187 -1.09 -15.17 8.35
C TYR A 187 -1.22 -14.17 9.51
N LEU A 188 -2.22 -14.36 10.37
CA LEU A 188 -2.46 -13.49 11.53
C LEU A 188 -1.31 -13.54 12.57
N ASP A 189 -0.68 -14.70 12.76
CA ASP A 189 0.49 -14.81 13.63
C ASP A 189 1.66 -13.99 13.09
N TYR A 190 1.92 -14.08 11.80
CA TYR A 190 2.94 -13.27 11.14
C TYR A 190 2.61 -11.77 11.21
N ALA A 191 1.36 -11.39 10.92
CA ALA A 191 0.90 -10.00 11.02
C ALA A 191 1.10 -9.41 12.43
N ARG A 192 0.86 -10.20 13.50
CA ARG A 192 1.12 -9.76 14.87
C ARG A 192 2.60 -9.53 15.13
N LYS A 193 3.49 -10.41 14.66
CA LYS A 193 4.95 -10.25 14.80
C LYS A 193 5.44 -8.96 14.10
N ILE A 194 4.93 -8.68 12.90
CA ILE A 194 5.25 -7.44 12.17
C ILE A 194 4.68 -6.22 12.91
N ASN A 195 3.44 -6.30 13.43
CA ASN A 195 2.86 -5.20 14.21
C ASN A 195 3.65 -4.90 15.49
N ASP A 196 4.11 -5.93 16.19
CA ASP A 196 4.95 -5.76 17.39
C ASP A 196 6.30 -5.11 17.03
N TYR A 197 6.87 -5.45 15.89
CA TYR A 197 8.04 -4.75 15.35
C TYR A 197 7.73 -3.29 15.06
N CYS A 198 6.64 -2.97 14.36
CA CYS A 198 6.22 -1.58 14.06
C CYS A 198 6.11 -0.76 15.36
N LYS A 199 5.46 -1.31 16.40
CA LYS A 199 5.35 -0.68 17.72
C LYS A 199 6.72 -0.42 18.35
N SER A 200 7.65 -1.37 18.24
CA SER A 200 9.02 -1.21 18.77
C SER A 200 9.77 -0.03 18.13
N LYS A 201 9.36 0.35 16.89
CA LYS A 201 9.88 1.50 16.14
C LYS A 201 9.04 2.76 16.31
N ASN A 202 8.04 2.76 17.20
CA ASN A 202 7.05 3.84 17.36
C ASN A 202 6.32 4.16 16.05
N ARG A 203 6.01 3.13 15.25
CA ARG A 203 5.23 3.24 14.02
C ARG A 203 3.91 2.51 14.17
N ARG A 204 2.88 3.05 13.57
CA ARG A 204 1.59 2.38 13.42
C ARG A 204 1.56 1.64 12.09
N MET A 205 1.23 0.36 12.13
CA MET A 205 1.19 -0.51 10.96
C MET A 205 -0.02 -0.22 10.08
N MET A 206 0.21 -0.14 8.77
CA MET A 206 -0.80 -0.24 7.72
C MET A 206 -0.57 -1.54 6.94
N MET A 207 -1.64 -2.23 6.54
CA MET A 207 -1.55 -3.44 5.73
C MET A 207 -2.79 -3.62 4.85
N TRP A 208 -2.63 -4.33 3.74
CA TRP A 208 -3.75 -4.68 2.87
C TRP A 208 -4.69 -5.70 3.52
N GLY A 209 -5.97 -5.60 3.19
CA GLY A 209 -7.03 -6.37 3.83
C GLY A 209 -7.46 -7.63 3.10
N ASP A 210 -6.99 -7.89 1.89
CA ASP A 210 -7.42 -9.00 1.02
C ASP A 210 -7.44 -10.37 1.73
N GLN A 211 -6.39 -10.67 2.53
CA GLN A 211 -6.28 -11.95 3.22
C GLN A 211 -7.22 -12.11 4.43
N VAL A 212 -7.78 -11.03 4.94
CA VAL A 212 -8.60 -11.06 6.18
C VAL A 212 -10.05 -10.66 5.95
N LEU A 213 -10.35 -9.84 4.96
CA LEU A 213 -11.71 -9.32 4.73
C LEU A 213 -12.71 -10.39 4.25
N GLU A 214 -12.22 -11.46 3.64
CA GLU A 214 -13.08 -12.59 3.25
C GLU A 214 -13.62 -13.38 4.46
N ASN A 215 -12.97 -13.24 5.63
CA ASN A 215 -13.38 -13.93 6.86
C ASN A 215 -13.53 -12.93 8.02
N PRO A 216 -14.77 -12.63 8.46
CA PRO A 216 -15.02 -11.72 9.57
C PRO A 216 -14.25 -12.04 10.86
N ASP A 217 -14.11 -13.32 11.22
CA ASP A 217 -13.37 -13.73 12.42
C ASP A 217 -11.89 -13.36 12.33
N SER A 218 -11.33 -13.36 11.13
CA SER A 218 -9.94 -12.92 10.89
C SER A 218 -9.79 -11.41 11.11
N VAL A 219 -10.78 -10.62 10.71
CA VAL A 219 -10.79 -9.15 10.94
C VAL A 219 -10.89 -8.85 12.44
N GLU A 220 -11.75 -9.57 13.17
CA GLU A 220 -11.89 -9.41 14.62
C GLU A 220 -10.62 -9.78 15.39
N ALA A 221 -9.84 -10.73 14.87
CA ALA A 221 -8.62 -11.22 15.48
C ALA A 221 -7.40 -10.30 15.28
N LEU A 222 -7.50 -9.29 14.40
CA LEU A 222 -6.42 -8.31 14.19
C LEU A 222 -6.25 -7.40 15.42
N PRO A 223 -5.01 -7.00 15.73
CA PRO A 223 -4.74 -5.92 16.68
C PRO A 223 -5.43 -4.62 16.28
N LYS A 224 -6.07 -3.94 17.24
CA LYS A 224 -6.90 -2.75 16.96
C LYS A 224 -6.10 -1.48 16.66
N ASP A 225 -4.81 -1.53 16.78
CA ASP A 225 -3.89 -0.45 16.45
C ASP A 225 -3.36 -0.50 15.00
N ILE A 226 -3.75 -1.52 14.22
CA ILE A 226 -3.49 -1.59 12.78
C ILE A 226 -4.47 -0.69 12.02
N ILE A 227 -4.03 -0.12 10.91
CA ILE A 227 -4.89 0.51 9.89
C ILE A 227 -5.02 -0.46 8.72
N LEU A 228 -6.23 -0.93 8.47
CA LEU A 228 -6.49 -1.86 7.37
C LEU A 228 -6.74 -1.11 6.07
N LEU A 229 -6.13 -1.55 4.97
CA LEU A 229 -6.30 -0.97 3.64
C LEU A 229 -7.14 -1.94 2.79
N ASP A 230 -8.30 -1.49 2.33
CA ASP A 230 -9.22 -2.30 1.52
C ASP A 230 -9.22 -1.81 0.08
N TRP A 231 -8.74 -2.63 -0.85
CA TRP A 231 -8.67 -2.29 -2.25
C TRP A 231 -9.78 -2.95 -3.08
N ILE A 232 -10.47 -2.14 -3.86
CA ILE A 232 -11.44 -2.54 -4.88
C ILE A 232 -11.26 -1.60 -6.07
N TYR A 233 -11.15 -2.11 -7.29
CA TYR A 233 -10.80 -1.29 -8.46
C TYR A 233 -11.88 -1.20 -9.53
N GLU A 234 -12.98 -1.95 -9.39
CA GLU A 234 -14.08 -1.89 -10.33
C GLU A 234 -15.18 -0.94 -9.86
N GLY A 235 -15.61 -0.04 -10.77
CA GLY A 235 -16.61 0.98 -10.47
C GLY A 235 -18.03 0.44 -10.22
N ASP A 236 -18.27 -0.83 -10.54
CA ASP A 236 -19.53 -1.53 -10.27
C ASP A 236 -19.44 -2.44 -9.02
N ALA A 237 -18.25 -2.59 -8.42
CA ALA A 237 -18.05 -3.21 -7.13
C ALA A 237 -18.13 -2.15 -6.03
N HIS A 238 -18.60 -2.50 -4.84
CA HIS A 238 -18.88 -1.55 -3.77
C HIS A 238 -18.11 -1.86 -2.49
N PHE A 239 -17.53 -0.83 -1.89
CA PHE A 239 -16.83 -0.92 -0.62
C PHE A 239 -17.75 -1.13 0.60
N GLU A 240 -19.04 -0.96 0.44
CA GLU A 240 -19.99 -0.92 1.56
C GLU A 240 -19.91 -2.15 2.47
N THR A 241 -19.83 -3.35 1.92
CA THR A 241 -19.81 -4.60 2.70
C THR A 241 -18.60 -4.65 3.63
N HIS A 242 -17.41 -4.36 3.11
CA HIS A 242 -16.18 -4.36 3.88
C HIS A 242 -16.12 -3.18 4.85
N ALA A 243 -16.56 -1.98 4.45
CA ALA A 243 -16.62 -0.81 5.32
C ALA A 243 -17.52 -1.05 6.54
N ARG A 244 -18.70 -1.67 6.35
CA ARG A 244 -19.59 -2.08 7.46
C ARG A 244 -18.93 -3.11 8.38
N LEU A 245 -18.16 -4.06 7.84
CA LEU A 245 -17.46 -5.04 8.64
C LEU A 245 -16.39 -4.35 9.50
N MET A 246 -15.54 -3.53 8.90
CA MET A 246 -14.49 -2.81 9.62
C MET A 246 -15.06 -1.85 10.68
N GLN A 247 -16.12 -1.12 10.37
CA GLN A 247 -16.82 -0.27 11.35
C GLN A 247 -17.27 -1.07 12.58
N ARG A 248 -17.88 -2.25 12.38
CA ARG A 248 -18.36 -3.09 13.50
C ARG A 248 -17.24 -3.64 14.36
N THR A 249 -16.11 -3.93 13.78
CA THR A 249 -14.93 -4.45 14.50
C THR A 249 -14.14 -3.37 15.23
N GLY A 250 -14.41 -2.09 14.95
CA GLY A 250 -13.70 -0.94 15.54
C GLY A 250 -12.26 -0.81 15.04
N LEU A 251 -11.92 -1.41 13.91
CA LEU A 251 -10.63 -1.18 13.25
C LEU A 251 -10.63 0.17 12.53
N ASP A 252 -9.51 0.89 12.61
CA ASP A 252 -9.25 1.99 11.70
C ASP A 252 -8.94 1.43 10.30
N TYR A 253 -9.45 2.08 9.27
CA TYR A 253 -9.26 1.62 7.89
C TYR A 253 -9.26 2.78 6.90
N CYS A 254 -8.64 2.53 5.73
CA CYS A 254 -8.78 3.36 4.54
C CYS A 254 -9.31 2.52 3.39
N LEU A 255 -10.17 3.11 2.56
CA LEU A 255 -10.63 2.50 1.32
C LEU A 255 -9.70 2.91 0.18
N CYS A 256 -9.31 1.95 -0.65
CA CYS A 256 -8.26 2.14 -1.64
C CYS A 256 -8.82 1.91 -3.05
N PRO A 257 -9.44 2.95 -3.65
CA PRO A 257 -9.82 2.92 -5.06
C PRO A 257 -8.58 3.04 -5.95
N GLY A 258 -8.76 2.81 -7.24
CA GLY A 258 -7.67 2.88 -8.20
C GLY A 258 -7.80 3.99 -9.25
N THR A 259 -6.67 4.43 -9.79
CA THR A 259 -6.63 5.33 -10.95
C THR A 259 -7.17 4.67 -12.21
N SER A 260 -7.26 3.35 -12.24
CA SER A 260 -7.64 2.54 -13.40
C SER A 260 -6.82 2.85 -14.66
N SER A 261 -5.60 3.34 -14.49
CA SER A 261 -4.69 3.72 -15.59
C SER A 261 -3.75 2.58 -15.98
N TRP A 262 -3.44 1.66 -15.06
CA TRP A 262 -2.53 0.53 -15.33
C TRP A 262 -3.15 -0.51 -16.28
N GLY A 263 -2.29 -1.30 -16.91
CA GLY A 263 -2.69 -2.27 -17.94
C GLY A 263 -3.34 -1.64 -19.18
N SER A 264 -3.17 -0.32 -19.37
CA SER A 264 -3.81 0.49 -20.40
C SER A 264 -2.88 1.63 -20.84
N ILE A 265 -3.13 2.22 -21.98
CA ILE A 265 -2.38 3.40 -22.46
C ILE A 265 -2.97 4.70 -21.89
N THR A 266 -4.30 4.79 -21.78
CA THR A 266 -5.03 6.01 -21.42
C THR A 266 -5.92 5.89 -20.18
N GLY A 267 -6.09 4.68 -19.66
CA GLY A 267 -6.93 4.41 -18.49
C GLY A 267 -8.43 4.25 -18.80
N ARG A 268 -9.18 3.86 -17.77
CA ARG A 268 -10.63 3.66 -17.77
C ARG A 268 -11.30 4.73 -16.90
N THR A 269 -11.44 5.94 -17.47
CA THR A 269 -11.85 7.16 -16.72
C THR A 269 -13.20 7.02 -16.03
N ASP A 270 -14.21 6.44 -16.69
CA ASP A 270 -15.54 6.26 -16.07
C ASP A 270 -15.50 5.27 -14.90
N ASN A 271 -14.69 4.22 -15.01
CA ASN A 271 -14.48 3.27 -13.93
C ASN A 271 -13.80 3.93 -12.73
N MET A 272 -12.70 4.62 -12.97
CA MET A 272 -11.95 5.37 -11.98
C MET A 272 -12.85 6.35 -11.20
N ARG A 273 -13.64 7.15 -11.92
CA ARG A 273 -14.52 8.14 -11.31
C ARG A 273 -15.56 7.50 -10.40
N LYS A 274 -16.29 6.48 -10.86
CA LYS A 274 -17.26 5.75 -10.04
C LYS A 274 -16.61 5.12 -8.80
N ASN A 275 -15.46 4.52 -8.97
CA ASN A 275 -14.74 3.81 -7.92
C ASN A 275 -14.27 4.78 -6.81
N ILE A 276 -13.71 5.95 -7.16
CA ILE A 276 -13.27 6.95 -6.16
C ILE A 276 -14.46 7.56 -5.42
N ILE A 277 -15.56 7.84 -6.11
CA ILE A 277 -16.77 8.39 -5.48
C ILE A 277 -17.35 7.39 -4.48
N ASP A 278 -17.51 6.12 -4.86
CA ASP A 278 -18.01 5.07 -3.95
C ASP A 278 -17.10 4.90 -2.73
N ALA A 279 -15.78 4.89 -2.92
CA ALA A 279 -14.82 4.82 -1.83
C ALA A 279 -14.97 5.99 -0.85
N ALA A 280 -15.04 7.22 -1.35
CA ALA A 280 -15.17 8.41 -0.51
C ALA A 280 -16.50 8.41 0.26
N ASP A 281 -17.62 8.13 -0.41
CA ASP A 281 -18.94 8.07 0.22
C ASP A 281 -19.02 6.97 1.28
N CYS A 282 -18.47 5.78 1.00
CA CYS A 282 -18.42 4.69 1.97
C CYS A 282 -17.49 5.02 3.15
N ALA A 283 -16.31 5.61 2.93
CA ALA A 283 -15.42 5.99 4.01
C ALA A 283 -16.07 7.02 4.94
N ILE A 284 -16.73 8.04 4.40
CA ILE A 284 -17.46 9.05 5.19
C ILE A 284 -18.61 8.41 5.96
N ARG A 285 -19.44 7.61 5.29
CA ARG A 285 -20.66 7.01 5.88
C ARG A 285 -20.36 6.02 6.99
N TYR A 286 -19.30 5.26 6.86
CA TYR A 286 -18.97 4.16 7.79
C TYR A 286 -17.76 4.44 8.69
N GLY A 287 -17.26 5.69 8.71
CA GLY A 287 -16.24 6.14 9.65
C GLY A 287 -14.83 5.67 9.32
N GLY A 288 -14.52 5.48 8.03
CA GLY A 288 -13.14 5.24 7.56
C GLY A 288 -12.25 6.44 7.84
N LYS A 289 -10.96 6.20 8.04
CA LYS A 289 -9.95 7.27 8.21
C LYS A 289 -9.80 8.11 6.96
N GLY A 290 -9.99 7.50 5.80
CA GLY A 290 -9.82 8.17 4.52
C GLY A 290 -9.85 7.24 3.33
N ILE A 291 -9.40 7.79 2.21
CA ILE A 291 -9.18 7.06 0.96
C ILE A 291 -7.72 7.20 0.54
N ILE A 292 -7.17 6.13 -0.04
CA ILE A 292 -5.85 6.12 -0.67
C ILE A 292 -6.01 5.60 -2.10
N THR A 293 -6.01 6.49 -3.07
CA THR A 293 -6.09 6.09 -4.47
C THR A 293 -4.77 5.54 -4.95
N THR A 294 -4.80 4.32 -5.47
CA THR A 294 -3.61 3.60 -5.92
C THR A 294 -3.37 3.79 -7.42
N ASP A 295 -2.11 3.94 -7.80
CA ASP A 295 -1.65 4.02 -9.18
C ASP A 295 -0.63 2.92 -9.44
N TRP A 296 -1.10 1.78 -9.95
CA TRP A 296 -0.28 0.60 -10.18
C TRP A 296 0.47 0.66 -11.51
N GLY A 297 1.57 -0.07 -11.54
CA GLY A 297 2.40 -0.23 -12.72
C GLY A 297 2.40 -1.63 -13.33
N ASP A 298 1.35 -2.40 -13.09
CA ASP A 298 1.22 -3.79 -13.55
C ASP A 298 1.58 -3.93 -15.04
N LEU A 299 2.37 -4.96 -15.33
CA LEU A 299 2.89 -5.25 -16.67
C LEU A 299 3.82 -4.14 -17.22
N GLY A 300 4.38 -3.26 -16.36
CA GLY A 300 5.50 -2.37 -16.70
C GLY A 300 5.15 -0.92 -17.00
N HIS A 301 4.12 -0.34 -16.40
CA HIS A 301 3.79 1.09 -16.51
C HIS A 301 3.63 1.61 -17.96
N TRP A 302 2.71 1.05 -18.72
CA TRP A 302 2.45 1.47 -20.11
C TRP A 302 1.91 2.91 -20.21
N GLN A 303 1.17 3.35 -19.18
CA GLN A 303 0.54 4.66 -19.13
C GLN A 303 1.56 5.77 -18.79
N TYR A 304 1.26 6.98 -19.27
CA TYR A 304 1.87 8.19 -18.74
C TYR A 304 1.24 8.56 -17.41
N ILE A 305 2.03 9.06 -16.46
CA ILE A 305 1.52 9.46 -15.14
C ILE A 305 0.41 10.51 -15.21
N SER A 306 0.40 11.34 -16.24
CA SER A 306 -0.66 12.32 -16.46
C SER A 306 -2.04 11.70 -16.69
N CYS A 307 -2.13 10.43 -17.09
CA CYS A 307 -3.40 9.71 -17.17
C CYS A 307 -4.04 9.53 -15.80
N SER A 308 -3.25 9.56 -14.73
CA SER A 308 -3.70 9.39 -13.33
C SER A 308 -4.05 10.72 -12.64
N TYR A 309 -3.69 11.89 -13.22
CA TYR A 309 -3.98 13.21 -12.60
C TYR A 309 -5.46 13.46 -12.31
N PRO A 310 -6.43 13.09 -13.19
CA PRO A 310 -7.84 13.21 -12.86
C PRO A 310 -8.23 12.44 -11.60
N ALA A 311 -7.67 11.24 -11.39
CA ALA A 311 -7.91 10.44 -10.18
C ALA A 311 -7.37 11.14 -8.93
N PHE A 312 -6.17 11.71 -9.02
CA PHE A 312 -5.57 12.45 -7.89
C PHE A 312 -6.41 13.67 -7.50
N SER A 313 -6.90 14.42 -8.51
CA SER A 313 -7.80 15.55 -8.30
C SER A 313 -9.11 15.14 -7.64
N LEU A 314 -9.76 14.07 -8.12
CA LEU A 314 -11.01 13.56 -7.54
C LEU A 314 -10.81 13.04 -6.10
N THR A 315 -9.67 12.40 -5.81
CA THR A 315 -9.32 11.96 -4.46
C THR A 315 -9.26 13.14 -3.48
N GLY A 316 -8.62 14.24 -3.89
CA GLY A 316 -8.57 15.46 -3.09
C GLY A 316 -9.95 16.11 -2.95
N LEU A 317 -10.70 16.23 -4.04
CA LEU A 317 -12.01 16.85 -4.09
C LEU A 317 -13.03 16.11 -3.19
N TYR A 318 -13.22 14.81 -3.42
CA TYR A 318 -14.20 14.02 -2.66
C TYR A 318 -13.75 13.75 -1.22
N GLY A 319 -12.46 13.62 -0.98
CA GLY A 319 -11.93 13.50 0.37
C GLY A 319 -12.04 14.80 1.20
N TRP A 320 -12.10 15.95 0.54
CA TRP A 320 -12.32 17.23 1.21
C TRP A 320 -13.81 17.58 1.33
N SER A 321 -14.54 17.57 0.22
CA SER A 321 -15.92 18.08 0.15
C SER A 321 -17.00 17.00 0.34
N GLY A 322 -16.64 15.72 0.28
CA GLY A 322 -17.61 14.63 0.37
C GLY A 322 -18.68 14.73 -0.72
N SER A 323 -19.93 14.42 -0.37
CA SER A 323 -21.08 14.51 -1.28
C SER A 323 -21.41 15.94 -1.74
N GLY A 324 -20.80 16.96 -1.15
CA GLY A 324 -20.90 18.37 -1.58
C GLY A 324 -19.90 18.74 -2.67
N ALA A 325 -19.15 17.79 -3.20
CA ALA A 325 -18.14 18.02 -4.24
C ALA A 325 -18.79 18.53 -5.53
N ASP A 326 -18.23 19.62 -6.10
CA ASP A 326 -18.58 20.15 -7.39
C ASP A 326 -17.40 19.98 -8.35
N GLU A 327 -17.52 19.11 -9.34
CA GLU A 327 -16.48 18.82 -10.32
C GLU A 327 -16.28 19.97 -11.32
N GLY A 328 -17.14 20.99 -11.30
CA GLY A 328 -17.05 22.18 -12.16
C GLY A 328 -16.39 23.39 -11.52
N SER A 329 -15.97 23.29 -10.24
CA SER A 329 -15.38 24.39 -9.47
C SER A 329 -13.86 24.39 -9.47
#